data_c5bc90c87b076fd7fd4fbbccdcb3e246
#
_entry.id   c5bc90c87b076fd7fd4fbbccdcb3e246
#
_cell.length_a   1.000
_cell.length_b   1.000
_cell.length_c   1.000
_cell.angle_alpha   90.00
_cell.angle_beta   90.00
_cell.angle_gamma   90.00
#
_symmetry.space_group_name_H-M   'P 1'
#
loop_
_entity.id
_entity.type
_entity.pdbx_description
1 polymer ?
#
loop_
_entity_poly.entity_id
_entity_poly.type
_entity_poly.pdbx_seq_one_letter_code
_entity_poly.pdbx_strand_id
1 'polypeptide(L)'
;DLYKRHCRKAGLPDDYDKYEDRIVQVLTALIERGKGIEVNTSGLRQGAGETMPGIRCLKLYKELGGTVITVGSDAHLPEDVGSGFIEALGLVKKAGFDRIARYEKRMCLFQPL
;
A
#
# COMPACT_ATOMS: atom_id res chain seq x y z
N ASP A 1 -5.35 6.32 1.40
CA ASP A 1 -6.53 5.65 0.84
C ASP A 1 -7.76 5.56 1.73
N LEU A 2 -7.69 6.08 2.96
CA LEU A 2 -8.89 6.35 3.78
C LEU A 2 -9.92 7.19 3.01
N TYR A 3 -9.45 8.11 2.18
CA TYR A 3 -10.30 8.93 1.32
C TYR A 3 -11.07 8.09 0.28
N LYS A 4 -10.40 7.20 -0.45
CA LYS A 4 -11.05 6.28 -1.41
C LYS A 4 -12.12 5.42 -0.74
N ARG A 5 -11.79 4.87 0.42
CA ARG A 5 -12.72 4.06 1.22
C ARG A 5 -13.94 4.87 1.66
N HIS A 6 -13.73 6.13 2.06
CA HIS A 6 -14.81 7.03 2.43
C HIS A 6 -15.71 7.36 1.23
N CYS A 7 -15.10 7.74 0.10
CA CYS A 7 -15.85 8.04 -1.13
C CYS A 7 -16.72 6.88 -1.58
N ARG A 8 -16.20 5.65 -1.59
CA ARG A 8 -16.99 4.45 -1.95
C ARG A 8 -18.14 4.19 -0.99
N LYS A 9 -17.91 4.29 0.32
CA LYS A 9 -18.97 4.13 1.33
C LYS A 9 -20.06 5.20 1.21
N ALA A 10 -19.69 6.41 0.83
CA ALA A 10 -20.60 7.53 0.66
C ALA A 10 -21.20 7.63 -0.76
N GLY A 11 -20.84 6.74 -1.69
CA GLY A 11 -21.28 6.81 -3.09
C GLY A 11 -20.75 8.04 -3.84
N LEU A 12 -19.64 8.62 -3.37
CA LEU A 12 -19.02 9.80 -3.97
C LEU A 12 -18.03 9.41 -5.07
N PRO A 13 -17.82 10.27 -6.09
CA PRO A 13 -16.80 10.03 -7.11
C PRO A 13 -15.40 10.01 -6.52
N ASP A 14 -14.52 9.17 -7.12
CA ASP A 14 -13.11 9.08 -6.75
C ASP A 14 -12.33 10.19 -7.47
N ASP A 15 -12.03 11.24 -6.76
CA ASP A 15 -11.25 12.40 -7.24
C ASP A 15 -9.73 12.21 -7.01
N TYR A 16 -9.20 10.99 -7.20
CA TYR A 16 -7.80 10.70 -6.95
C TYR A 16 -6.85 11.71 -7.62
N ASP A 17 -7.14 12.10 -8.87
CA ASP A 17 -6.33 13.06 -9.62
C ASP A 17 -6.21 14.42 -8.94
N LYS A 18 -7.26 14.85 -8.27
CA LYS A 18 -7.29 16.12 -7.52
C LYS A 18 -6.30 16.14 -6.35
N TYR A 19 -5.96 14.97 -5.80
CA TYR A 19 -5.08 14.85 -4.65
C TYR A 19 -3.70 14.27 -4.99
N GLU A 20 -3.43 13.99 -6.27
CA GLU A 20 -2.17 13.37 -6.70
C GLU A 20 -0.95 14.19 -6.26
N ASP A 21 -0.98 15.51 -6.40
CA ASP A 21 0.12 16.38 -5.95
C ASP A 21 0.40 16.24 -4.45
N ARG A 22 -0.65 16.10 -3.66
CA ARG A 22 -0.53 15.87 -2.20
C ARG A 22 0.06 14.51 -1.89
N ILE A 23 -0.34 13.49 -2.64
CA ILE A 23 0.19 12.14 -2.52
C ILE A 23 1.68 12.14 -2.87
N VAL A 24 2.08 12.81 -3.96
CA VAL A 24 3.49 12.99 -4.32
C VAL A 24 4.29 13.64 -3.19
N GLN A 25 3.78 14.72 -2.59
CA GLN A 25 4.44 15.38 -1.47
C GLN A 25 4.65 14.45 -0.27
N VAL A 26 3.62 13.67 0.10
CA VAL A 26 3.69 12.72 1.22
C VAL A 26 4.69 11.61 0.93
N LEU A 27 4.61 11.00 -0.25
CA LEU A 27 5.51 9.91 -0.65
C LEU A 27 6.97 10.38 -0.71
N THR A 28 7.22 11.55 -1.28
CA THR A 28 8.55 12.16 -1.33
C THR A 28 9.11 12.38 0.08
N ALA A 29 8.31 12.93 0.99
CA ALA A 29 8.72 13.14 2.37
C ALA A 29 9.04 11.84 3.12
N LEU A 30 8.30 10.76 2.85
CA LEU A 30 8.58 9.43 3.41
C LEU A 30 9.92 8.88 2.89
N ILE A 31 10.14 8.97 1.57
CA ILE A 31 11.37 8.49 0.93
C ILE A 31 12.59 9.24 1.46
N GLU A 32 12.54 10.57 1.53
CA GLU A 32 13.62 11.41 2.07
C GLU A 32 13.98 11.08 3.51
N ARG A 33 13.01 10.60 4.29
CA ARG A 33 13.22 10.18 5.69
C ARG A 33 13.56 8.70 5.84
N GLY A 34 13.77 7.96 4.75
CA GLY A 34 14.06 6.53 4.77
C GLY A 34 12.89 5.68 5.31
N LYS A 35 11.66 6.17 5.19
CA LYS A 35 10.45 5.46 5.60
C LYS A 35 9.84 4.71 4.43
N GLY A 36 9.08 3.66 4.75
CA GLY A 36 8.34 2.88 3.76
C GLY A 36 6.85 3.13 3.82
N ILE A 37 6.15 2.38 2.98
CA ILE A 37 4.69 2.30 2.97
C ILE A 37 4.25 0.85 3.20
N GLU A 38 3.08 0.67 3.77
CA GLU A 38 2.42 -0.63 3.90
C GLU A 38 1.36 -0.79 2.82
N VAL A 39 1.33 -1.95 2.19
CA VAL A 39 0.20 -2.40 1.37
C VAL A 39 -0.75 -3.17 2.27
N ASN A 40 -1.84 -2.54 2.63
CA ASN A 40 -2.86 -3.08 3.53
C ASN A 40 -3.92 -3.83 2.72
N THR A 41 -4.16 -5.11 3.03
CA THR A 41 -5.10 -5.96 2.29
C THR A 41 -6.53 -5.88 2.79
N SER A 42 -6.80 -5.18 3.89
CA SER A 42 -8.16 -5.07 4.43
C SER A 42 -9.16 -4.46 3.44
N GLY A 43 -8.69 -3.63 2.51
CA GLY A 43 -9.52 -3.07 1.45
C GLY A 43 -10.18 -4.11 0.56
N LEU A 44 -9.54 -5.27 0.36
CA LEU A 44 -10.10 -6.39 -0.39
C LEU A 44 -11.34 -6.98 0.31
N ARG A 45 -11.33 -7.02 1.66
CA ARG A 45 -12.43 -7.56 2.48
C ARG A 45 -13.52 -6.52 2.77
N GLN A 46 -13.16 -5.25 2.86
CA GLN A 46 -14.02 -4.17 3.35
C GLN A 46 -14.72 -3.38 2.24
N GLY A 47 -14.90 -3.99 1.06
CA GLY A 47 -15.67 -3.41 -0.05
C GLY A 47 -14.95 -2.34 -0.87
N ALA A 48 -13.66 -2.09 -0.63
CA ALA A 48 -12.86 -1.23 -1.52
C ALA A 48 -12.51 -1.95 -2.83
N GLY A 49 -12.48 -3.31 -2.84
CA GLY A 49 -12.16 -4.12 -3.99
C GLY A 49 -10.69 -4.05 -4.43
N GLU A 50 -9.85 -3.40 -3.65
CA GLU A 50 -8.42 -3.26 -3.92
C GLU A 50 -7.65 -3.08 -2.61
N THR A 51 -6.32 -3.25 -2.66
CA THR A 51 -5.44 -2.93 -1.53
C THR A 51 -5.36 -1.42 -1.27
N MET A 52 -4.91 -1.05 -0.09
CA MET A 52 -4.67 0.34 0.30
C MET A 52 -3.20 0.55 0.69
N PRO A 53 -2.39 1.24 -0.16
CA PRO A 53 -2.75 1.84 -1.45
C PRO A 53 -2.94 0.84 -2.57
N GLY A 54 -3.62 1.28 -3.65
CA GLY A 54 -3.77 0.54 -4.90
C GLY A 54 -2.57 0.68 -5.83
N ILE A 55 -2.62 -0.03 -6.97
CA ILE A 55 -1.52 -0.12 -7.96
C ILE A 55 -0.99 1.23 -8.44
N ARG A 56 -1.87 2.22 -8.65
CA ARG A 56 -1.48 3.55 -9.13
C ARG A 56 -0.52 4.25 -8.17
N CYS A 57 -0.84 4.21 -6.88
CA CYS A 57 0.00 4.80 -5.84
C CYS A 57 1.32 4.04 -5.68
N LEU A 58 1.31 2.70 -5.81
CA LEU A 58 2.53 1.88 -5.74
C LEU A 58 3.48 2.18 -6.90
N LYS A 59 2.97 2.34 -8.11
CA LYS A 59 3.77 2.75 -9.28
C LYS A 59 4.37 4.14 -9.07
N LEU A 60 3.57 5.09 -8.59
CA LEU A 60 4.05 6.43 -8.27
C LEU A 60 5.16 6.41 -7.21
N TYR A 61 4.97 5.62 -6.14
CA TYR A 61 5.99 5.44 -5.10
C TYR A 61 7.30 4.87 -5.67
N LYS A 62 7.20 3.91 -6.60
CA LYS A 62 8.37 3.36 -7.32
C LYS A 62 9.07 4.41 -8.16
N GLU A 63 8.33 5.19 -8.95
CA GLU A 63 8.85 6.26 -9.81
C GLU A 63 9.56 7.35 -9.02
N LEU A 64 9.06 7.68 -7.83
CA LEU A 64 9.67 8.65 -6.91
C LEU A 64 10.94 8.12 -6.20
N GLY A 65 11.30 6.86 -6.40
CA GLY A 65 12.49 6.25 -5.82
C GLY A 65 12.23 5.47 -4.52
N GLY A 66 10.97 5.18 -4.20
CA GLY A 66 10.62 4.36 -3.04
C GLY A 66 11.08 2.92 -3.17
N THR A 67 11.60 2.35 -2.09
CA THR A 67 12.17 1.00 -2.06
C THR A 67 11.65 0.13 -0.91
N VAL A 68 11.02 0.72 0.09
CA VAL A 68 10.59 0.03 1.31
C VAL A 68 9.08 -0.15 1.30
N ILE A 69 8.63 -1.38 1.04
CA ILE A 69 7.22 -1.77 1.07
C ILE A 69 7.05 -2.95 2.03
N THR A 70 6.08 -2.84 2.91
CA THR A 70 5.59 -3.95 3.73
C THR A 70 4.18 -4.35 3.28
N VAL A 71 3.74 -5.54 3.66
CA VAL A 71 2.38 -6.02 3.43
C VAL A 71 1.74 -6.36 4.77
N GLY A 72 0.54 -5.88 5.00
CA GLY A 72 -0.24 -6.13 6.21
C GLY A 72 -1.68 -6.50 5.91
N SER A 73 -2.26 -7.41 6.71
CA SER A 73 -3.68 -7.80 6.58
C SER A 73 -4.63 -6.92 7.38
N ASP A 74 -4.11 -6.16 8.35
CA ASP A 74 -4.93 -5.39 9.28
C ASP A 74 -6.04 -6.26 9.90
N ALA A 75 -5.66 -7.48 10.27
CA ALA A 75 -6.58 -8.49 10.78
C ALA A 75 -7.09 -8.12 12.18
N HIS A 76 -8.40 -8.13 12.35
CA HIS A 76 -9.07 -7.97 13.63
C HIS A 76 -9.68 -9.29 14.14
N LEU A 77 -9.73 -10.30 13.25
CA LEU A 77 -10.18 -11.66 13.54
C LEU A 77 -9.06 -12.64 13.16
N PRO A 78 -8.92 -13.78 13.88
CA PRO A 78 -7.87 -14.76 13.58
C PRO A 78 -7.89 -15.28 12.13
N GLU A 79 -9.06 -15.48 11.56
CA GLU A 79 -9.26 -15.97 10.19
C GLU A 79 -8.78 -14.98 9.11
N ASP A 80 -8.63 -13.71 9.45
CA ASP A 80 -8.18 -12.67 8.54
C ASP A 80 -6.65 -12.51 8.48
N VAL A 81 -5.93 -13.19 9.37
CA VAL A 81 -4.46 -13.10 9.40
C VAL A 81 -3.87 -13.63 8.09
N GLY A 82 -3.11 -12.78 7.39
CA GLY A 82 -2.52 -13.10 6.09
C GLY A 82 -3.50 -13.10 4.92
N SER A 83 -4.77 -12.76 5.14
CA SER A 83 -5.77 -12.68 4.09
C SER A 83 -5.38 -11.65 3.02
N GLY A 84 -5.47 -12.05 1.73
CA GLY A 84 -5.14 -11.20 0.59
C GLY A 84 -3.64 -11.00 0.35
N PHE A 85 -2.75 -11.72 1.04
CA PHE A 85 -1.30 -11.56 0.87
C PHE A 85 -0.82 -11.95 -0.53
N ILE A 86 -1.35 -13.02 -1.11
CA ILE A 86 -0.99 -13.48 -2.47
C ILE A 86 -1.31 -12.38 -3.49
N GLU A 87 -2.50 -11.80 -3.41
CA GLU A 87 -2.95 -10.71 -4.27
C GLU A 87 -2.07 -9.47 -4.08
N ALA A 88 -1.76 -9.12 -2.83
CA ALA A 88 -0.91 -7.97 -2.52
C ALA A 88 0.52 -8.14 -3.04
N LEU A 89 1.13 -9.31 -2.87
CA LEU A 89 2.47 -9.61 -3.40
C LEU A 89 2.49 -9.54 -4.94
N GLY A 90 1.46 -10.07 -5.60
CA GLY A 90 1.28 -9.94 -7.05
C GLY A 90 1.19 -8.48 -7.50
N LEU A 91 0.46 -7.66 -6.75
CA LEU A 91 0.31 -6.23 -7.03
C LEU A 91 1.62 -5.46 -6.86
N VAL A 92 2.36 -5.74 -5.78
CA VAL A 92 3.68 -5.15 -5.52
C VAL A 92 4.66 -5.50 -6.63
N LYS A 93 4.67 -6.76 -7.07
CA LYS A 93 5.49 -7.21 -8.21
C LYS A 93 5.08 -6.51 -9.52
N LYS A 94 3.78 -6.39 -9.78
CA LYS A 94 3.24 -5.68 -10.95
C LYS A 94 3.60 -4.18 -10.95
N ALA A 95 3.76 -3.59 -9.78
CA ALA A 95 4.22 -2.19 -9.64
C ALA A 95 5.72 -2.02 -9.90
N GLY A 96 6.48 -3.10 -10.10
CA GLY A 96 7.89 -3.08 -10.44
C GLY A 96 8.85 -3.33 -9.27
N PHE A 97 8.34 -3.79 -8.14
CA PHE A 97 9.19 -4.18 -7.00
C PHE A 97 9.56 -5.66 -7.10
N ASP A 98 10.79 -5.99 -6.69
CA ASP A 98 11.32 -7.36 -6.67
C ASP A 98 11.47 -7.93 -5.26
N ARG A 99 11.16 -7.13 -4.25
CA ARG A 99 11.29 -7.49 -2.83
C ARG A 99 10.31 -6.70 -1.98
N ILE A 100 10.03 -7.25 -0.80
CA ILE A 100 9.31 -6.56 0.28
C ILE A 100 10.22 -6.41 1.49
N ALA A 101 9.90 -5.44 2.34
CA ALA A 101 10.56 -5.25 3.62
C ALA A 101 9.79 -6.00 4.72
N ARG A 102 10.52 -6.54 5.67
CA ARG A 102 10.03 -6.98 6.97
C ARG A 102 10.88 -6.38 8.08
N TYR A 103 10.32 -6.21 9.24
CA TYR A 103 11.04 -5.66 10.37
C TYR A 103 11.23 -6.72 11.45
N GLU A 104 12.46 -6.84 11.91
CA GLU A 104 12.82 -7.71 13.02
C GLU A 104 13.70 -6.92 13.99
N LYS A 105 13.29 -6.83 15.24
CA LYS A 105 13.98 -6.02 16.28
C LYS A 105 14.32 -4.60 15.80
N ARG A 106 13.38 -3.97 15.11
CA ARG A 106 13.48 -2.63 14.49
C ARG A 106 14.45 -2.52 13.30
N MET A 107 15.01 -3.62 12.84
CA MET A 107 15.84 -3.64 11.64
C MET A 107 14.99 -3.96 10.42
N CYS A 108 15.19 -3.19 9.35
CA CYS A 108 14.56 -3.44 8.05
C CYS A 108 15.35 -4.53 7.33
N LEU A 109 14.70 -5.64 7.04
CA LEU A 109 15.24 -6.76 6.27
C LEU A 109 14.45 -6.89 4.98
N PHE A 110 15.12 -7.18 3.88
CA PHE A 110 14.45 -7.38 2.59
C PHE A 110 14.29 -8.86 2.28
N GLN A 111 13.15 -9.20 1.71
CA GLN A 111 12.80 -10.54 1.26
C GLN A 111 12.42 -10.50 -0.20
N PRO A 112 13.04 -11.31 -1.10
CA PRO A 112 12.66 -11.39 -2.50
C PRO A 112 11.19 -11.82 -2.69
N LEU A 113 10.58 -11.29 -3.71
CA LEU A 113 9.24 -11.68 -4.14
C LEU A 113 9.26 -12.95 -4.98
#